data_effe80463f7cb4e3fdc160aa842742d9
#
_entry.id   effe80463f7cb4e3fdc160aa842742d9
#
_cell.length_a   1.000
_cell.length_b   1.000
_cell.length_c   1.000
_cell.angle_alpha   90.00
_cell.angle_beta   90.00
_cell.angle_gamma   90.00
#
_symmetry.space_group_name_H-M   'P 1'
#
loop_
_entity.id
_entity.type
_entity.pdbx_description
1 polymer ?
#
loop_
_entity_poly.entity_id
_entity_poly.type
_entity_poly.pdbx_seq_one_letter_code
_entity_poly.pdbx_strand_id
1 'polypeptide(L)'
;MSRIKICGLRRPEDIAAVNEARPDYCGFIVEYPKSRRSIDRATLRELVRGLREEIVPVGVFVNAPKELVADLLEEGTIQIAQLHGRESQEYIQELKVLTEKPLIQAFSIKSKEDVERARESVADYILLDQGSGGTGEVFDWSLVGEVGRPYFLAGGLGVENLREALGMLHPWAVDLSSSLEIDGSKDAGRIRQAVDIVRMEETKDVKR
;
A
#
# COMPACT_ATOMS: atom_id res chain seq x y z
N MET A 1 2.08 14.80 8.42
CA MET A 1 0.74 14.28 8.07
C MET A 1 0.90 12.92 7.44
N SER A 2 0.35 11.89 8.05
CA SER A 2 0.39 10.52 7.50
C SER A 2 -0.78 10.32 6.52
N ARG A 3 -0.53 9.59 5.44
CA ARG A 3 -1.53 9.20 4.44
C ARG A 3 -2.08 7.81 4.73
N ILE A 4 -3.16 7.43 4.04
CA ILE A 4 -3.74 6.08 4.17
C ILE A 4 -3.93 5.43 2.81
N LYS A 5 -3.52 4.17 2.69
CA LYS A 5 -3.74 3.26 1.56
C LYS A 5 -4.70 2.14 1.96
N ILE A 6 -5.69 1.89 1.14
CA ILE A 6 -6.60 0.74 1.27
C ILE A 6 -6.25 -0.26 0.17
N CYS A 7 -5.75 -1.44 0.55
CA CYS A 7 -5.17 -2.39 -0.39
C CYS A 7 -6.04 -3.64 -0.62
N GLY A 8 -5.97 -4.19 -1.84
CA GLY A 8 -6.65 -5.42 -2.20
C GLY A 8 -8.11 -5.23 -2.61
N LEU A 9 -8.42 -4.12 -3.27
CA LEU A 9 -9.74 -3.87 -3.87
C LEU A 9 -9.92 -4.72 -5.12
N ARG A 10 -11.13 -5.24 -5.33
CA ARG A 10 -11.40 -6.16 -6.45
C ARG A 10 -12.84 -6.13 -6.97
N ARG A 11 -13.72 -5.35 -6.36
CA ARG A 11 -15.16 -5.31 -6.70
C ARG A 11 -15.66 -3.88 -6.82
N PRO A 12 -16.73 -3.63 -7.60
CA PRO A 12 -17.36 -2.31 -7.68
C PRO A 12 -17.81 -1.76 -6.31
N GLU A 13 -18.26 -2.62 -5.39
CA GLU A 13 -18.66 -2.24 -4.03
C GLU A 13 -17.47 -1.70 -3.23
N ASP A 14 -16.26 -2.27 -3.45
CA ASP A 14 -15.05 -1.80 -2.81
C ASP A 14 -14.72 -0.36 -3.28
N ILE A 15 -14.95 -0.08 -4.58
CA ILE A 15 -14.76 1.26 -5.17
C ILE A 15 -15.78 2.26 -4.60
N ALA A 16 -17.04 1.87 -4.46
CA ALA A 16 -18.06 2.72 -3.84
C ALA A 16 -17.66 3.08 -2.40
N ALA A 17 -17.18 2.11 -1.62
CA ALA A 17 -16.77 2.31 -0.24
C ALA A 17 -15.57 3.27 -0.11
N VAL A 18 -14.52 3.11 -0.95
CA VAL A 18 -13.35 3.99 -0.90
C VAL A 18 -13.66 5.38 -1.45
N ASN A 19 -14.55 5.51 -2.43
CA ASN A 19 -15.00 6.81 -2.94
C ASN A 19 -15.76 7.62 -1.87
N GLU A 20 -16.48 6.95 -0.98
CA GLU A 20 -17.15 7.59 0.15
C GLU A 20 -16.15 7.99 1.24
N ALA A 21 -15.23 7.08 1.60
CA ALA A 21 -14.27 7.29 2.68
C ALA A 21 -13.10 8.21 2.30
N ARG A 22 -12.73 8.29 1.01
CA ARG A 22 -11.64 9.13 0.46
C ARG A 22 -10.27 8.88 1.09
N PRO A 23 -9.73 7.65 1.00
CA PRO A 23 -8.33 7.43 1.31
C PRO A 23 -7.42 8.13 0.30
N ASP A 24 -6.14 8.27 0.60
CA ASP A 24 -5.16 8.87 -0.33
C ASP A 24 -4.80 7.90 -1.47
N TYR A 25 -4.73 6.59 -1.16
CA TYR A 25 -4.31 5.55 -2.10
C TYR A 25 -5.26 4.35 -2.07
N CYS A 26 -5.44 3.72 -3.25
CA CYS A 26 -6.14 2.46 -3.41
C CYS A 26 -5.27 1.42 -4.10
N GLY A 27 -5.08 0.24 -3.48
CA GLY A 27 -4.22 -0.83 -3.99
C GLY A 27 -4.99 -1.96 -4.66
N PHE A 28 -4.49 -2.41 -5.81
CA PHE A 28 -5.03 -3.50 -6.62
C PHE A 28 -3.95 -4.55 -6.87
N ILE A 29 -4.18 -5.81 -6.49
CA ILE A 29 -3.23 -6.90 -6.74
C ILE A 29 -3.46 -7.40 -8.17
N VAL A 30 -2.46 -7.22 -9.04
CA VAL A 30 -2.59 -7.43 -10.49
C VAL A 30 -1.94 -8.72 -10.92
N GLU A 31 -2.69 -9.57 -11.62
CA GLU A 31 -2.21 -10.81 -12.26
C GLU A 31 -1.37 -11.72 -11.35
N TYR A 32 -1.76 -11.87 -10.09
CA TYR A 32 -1.14 -12.78 -9.13
C TYR A 32 -2.13 -13.80 -8.58
N PRO A 33 -2.44 -14.90 -9.31
CA PRO A 33 -3.51 -15.85 -8.98
C PRO A 33 -3.39 -16.55 -7.62
N LYS A 34 -2.20 -16.53 -6.99
CA LYS A 34 -2.02 -17.04 -5.62
C LYS A 34 -2.71 -16.17 -4.56
N SER A 35 -3.04 -14.93 -4.88
CA SER A 35 -3.81 -14.06 -4.01
C SER A 35 -5.30 -14.15 -4.34
N ARG A 36 -6.14 -14.38 -3.33
CA ARG A 36 -7.61 -14.31 -3.47
C ARG A 36 -8.13 -12.93 -3.87
N ARG A 37 -7.28 -11.90 -3.77
CA ARG A 37 -7.59 -10.50 -4.12
C ARG A 37 -7.05 -10.12 -5.50
N SER A 38 -6.47 -11.08 -6.23
CA SER A 38 -5.93 -10.82 -7.56
C SER A 38 -7.02 -10.49 -8.56
N ILE A 39 -6.76 -9.50 -9.39
CA ILE A 39 -7.60 -9.15 -10.54
C ILE A 39 -6.75 -9.12 -11.81
N ASP A 40 -7.38 -9.27 -12.95
CA ASP A 40 -6.77 -9.10 -14.26
C ASP A 40 -6.72 -7.61 -14.66
N ARG A 41 -6.01 -7.30 -15.74
CA ARG A 41 -5.85 -5.94 -16.27
C ARG A 41 -7.16 -5.32 -16.76
N ALA A 42 -8.08 -6.11 -17.26
CA ALA A 42 -9.36 -5.60 -17.74
C ALA A 42 -10.22 -5.14 -16.56
N THR A 43 -10.33 -5.95 -15.53
CA THR A 43 -11.00 -5.62 -14.26
C THR A 43 -10.34 -4.41 -13.58
N LEU A 44 -8.97 -4.35 -13.57
CA LEU A 44 -8.25 -3.19 -13.02
C LEU A 44 -8.68 -1.89 -13.70
N ARG A 45 -8.66 -1.85 -15.04
CA ARG A 45 -9.05 -0.65 -15.80
C ARG A 45 -10.51 -0.24 -15.54
N GLU A 46 -11.40 -1.22 -15.41
CA GLU A 46 -12.80 -0.97 -15.11
C GLU A 46 -12.97 -0.36 -13.71
N LEU A 47 -12.35 -0.95 -12.69
CA LEU A 47 -12.43 -0.47 -11.31
C LEU A 47 -11.81 0.93 -11.15
N VAL A 48 -10.64 1.16 -11.75
CA VAL A 48 -9.96 2.46 -11.67
C VAL A 48 -10.77 3.58 -12.32
N ARG A 49 -11.48 3.32 -13.41
CA ARG A 49 -12.39 4.33 -14.01
C ARG A 49 -13.52 4.76 -13.06
N GLY A 50 -13.87 3.92 -12.10
CA GLY A 50 -14.85 4.23 -11.08
C GLY A 50 -14.30 4.99 -9.87
N LEU A 51 -12.96 5.13 -9.73
CA LEU A 51 -12.34 5.88 -8.65
C LEU A 51 -12.51 7.39 -8.84
N ARG A 52 -12.63 8.11 -7.75
CA ARG A 52 -12.53 9.57 -7.73
C ARG A 52 -11.10 10.00 -8.09
N GLU A 53 -10.96 11.12 -8.80
CA GLU A 53 -9.67 11.63 -9.30
C GLU A 53 -8.65 11.93 -8.20
N GLU A 54 -9.11 12.28 -7.00
CA GLU A 54 -8.24 12.56 -5.86
C GLU A 54 -7.63 11.30 -5.22
N ILE A 55 -8.10 10.09 -5.56
CA ILE A 55 -7.61 8.83 -5.00
C ILE A 55 -6.59 8.21 -5.94
N VAL A 56 -5.36 8.05 -5.48
CA VAL A 56 -4.25 7.51 -6.27
C VAL A 56 -4.34 5.99 -6.43
N PRO A 57 -4.52 5.44 -7.65
CA PRO A 57 -4.50 4.00 -7.88
C PRO A 57 -3.07 3.44 -7.85
N VAL A 58 -2.86 2.40 -7.04
CA VAL A 58 -1.59 1.68 -6.86
C VAL A 58 -1.73 0.24 -7.36
N GLY A 59 -0.98 -0.14 -8.39
CA GLY A 59 -0.86 -1.54 -8.80
C GLY A 59 0.11 -2.30 -7.89
N VAL A 60 -0.29 -3.44 -7.37
CA VAL A 60 0.56 -4.30 -6.54
C VAL A 60 0.96 -5.52 -7.34
N PHE A 61 2.26 -5.73 -7.51
CA PHE A 61 2.85 -6.76 -8.35
C PHE A 61 3.75 -7.69 -7.52
N VAL A 62 3.80 -8.96 -7.90
CA VAL A 62 4.67 -9.97 -7.29
C VAL A 62 5.44 -10.68 -8.39
N ASN A 63 6.71 -10.31 -8.57
CA ASN A 63 7.61 -10.83 -9.60
C ASN A 63 7.00 -10.77 -11.03
N ALA A 64 6.29 -9.69 -11.33
CA ALA A 64 5.69 -9.47 -12.63
C ALA A 64 6.76 -9.09 -13.69
N PRO A 65 6.54 -9.34 -15.00
CA PRO A 65 7.37 -8.75 -16.05
C PRO A 65 7.37 -7.22 -15.95
N LYS A 66 8.55 -6.59 -16.06
CA LYS A 66 8.67 -5.13 -15.92
C LYS A 66 7.90 -4.37 -17.01
N GLU A 67 7.79 -4.96 -18.20
CA GLU A 67 7.03 -4.40 -19.32
C GLU A 67 5.54 -4.26 -18.95
N LEU A 68 4.95 -5.28 -18.31
CA LEU A 68 3.57 -5.21 -17.84
C LEU A 68 3.36 -4.10 -16.80
N VAL A 69 4.31 -3.92 -15.90
CA VAL A 69 4.25 -2.86 -14.88
C VAL A 69 4.36 -1.49 -15.54
N ALA A 70 5.33 -1.32 -16.44
CA ALA A 70 5.55 -0.08 -17.17
C ALA A 70 4.34 0.30 -18.03
N ASP A 71 3.77 -0.67 -18.78
CA ASP A 71 2.59 -0.42 -19.62
C ASP A 71 1.42 0.17 -18.80
N LEU A 72 1.10 -0.42 -17.65
CA LEU A 72 0.00 0.06 -16.80
C LEU A 72 0.25 1.45 -16.20
N LEU A 73 1.52 1.78 -15.92
CA LEU A 73 1.94 3.11 -15.45
C LEU A 73 1.85 4.15 -16.58
N GLU A 74 2.37 3.84 -17.76
CA GLU A 74 2.39 4.75 -18.91
C GLU A 74 1.00 4.95 -19.54
N GLU A 75 0.14 3.94 -19.52
CA GLU A 75 -1.28 4.07 -19.86
C GLU A 75 -2.06 4.98 -18.88
N GLY A 76 -1.50 5.26 -17.70
CA GLY A 76 -2.17 6.00 -16.63
C GLY A 76 -3.27 5.19 -15.92
N THR A 77 -3.34 3.88 -16.14
CA THR A 77 -4.25 2.99 -15.41
C THR A 77 -3.91 2.94 -13.92
N ILE A 78 -2.63 2.96 -13.60
CA ILE A 78 -2.13 3.15 -12.23
C ILE A 78 -1.17 4.34 -12.20
N GLN A 79 -1.03 4.97 -11.04
CA GLN A 79 -0.13 6.10 -10.86
C GLN A 79 1.14 5.73 -10.09
N ILE A 80 1.11 4.62 -9.35
CA ILE A 80 2.23 4.08 -8.58
C ILE A 80 2.24 2.56 -8.75
N ALA A 81 3.43 1.95 -8.87
CA ALA A 81 3.58 0.51 -8.81
C ALA A 81 4.24 0.09 -7.49
N GLN A 82 3.61 -0.85 -6.79
CA GLN A 82 4.15 -1.48 -5.59
C GLN A 82 4.69 -2.87 -5.94
N LEU A 83 5.98 -3.06 -5.76
CA LEU A 83 6.72 -4.29 -5.98
C LEU A 83 6.75 -5.07 -4.67
N HIS A 84 5.98 -6.16 -4.60
CA HIS A 84 5.73 -6.92 -3.37
C HIS A 84 6.23 -8.37 -3.43
N GLY A 85 7.16 -8.64 -4.35
CA GLY A 85 7.78 -9.93 -4.56
C GLY A 85 9.24 -9.96 -4.09
N ARG A 86 10.11 -10.45 -4.98
CA ARG A 86 11.56 -10.51 -4.78
C ARG A 86 12.28 -9.75 -5.88
N GLU A 87 11.69 -8.65 -6.30
CA GLU A 87 12.25 -7.78 -7.33
C GLU A 87 13.58 -7.22 -6.85
N SER A 88 14.65 -7.43 -7.66
CA SER A 88 16.00 -6.99 -7.34
C SER A 88 16.17 -5.48 -7.58
N GLN A 89 17.28 -4.92 -7.10
CA GLN A 89 17.63 -3.53 -7.38
C GLN A 89 17.81 -3.29 -8.89
N GLU A 90 18.36 -4.26 -9.62
CA GLU A 90 18.51 -4.23 -11.08
C GLU A 90 17.14 -4.16 -11.78
N TYR A 91 16.19 -4.98 -11.34
CA TYR A 91 14.82 -4.95 -11.86
C TYR A 91 14.21 -3.55 -11.69
N ILE A 92 14.37 -2.92 -10.52
CA ILE A 92 13.84 -1.59 -10.24
C ILE A 92 14.54 -0.54 -11.11
N GLN A 93 15.85 -0.61 -11.26
CA GLN A 93 16.63 0.29 -12.12
C GLN A 93 16.18 0.18 -13.59
N GLU A 94 16.01 -1.05 -14.09
CA GLU A 94 15.51 -1.29 -15.45
C GLU A 94 14.07 -0.78 -15.63
N LEU A 95 13.20 -0.96 -14.63
CA LEU A 95 11.85 -0.42 -14.66
C LEU A 95 11.85 1.11 -14.67
N LYS A 96 12.76 1.76 -13.93
CA LYS A 96 12.94 3.22 -13.94
C LYS A 96 13.46 3.78 -15.26
N VAL A 97 14.00 2.96 -16.14
CA VAL A 97 14.32 3.35 -17.53
C VAL A 97 13.06 3.39 -18.39
N LEU A 98 12.04 2.58 -18.07
CA LEU A 98 10.79 2.45 -18.81
C LEU A 98 9.73 3.45 -18.36
N THR A 99 9.84 3.99 -17.14
CA THR A 99 8.84 4.91 -16.57
C THR A 99 9.47 5.87 -15.56
N GLU A 100 8.96 7.11 -15.51
CA GLU A 100 9.28 8.10 -14.48
C GLU A 100 8.29 8.06 -13.30
N LYS A 101 7.29 7.16 -13.35
CA LYS A 101 6.28 7.04 -12.29
C LYS A 101 6.85 6.47 -11.00
N PRO A 102 6.32 6.86 -9.84
CA PRO A 102 6.85 6.42 -8.55
C PRO A 102 6.70 4.91 -8.33
N LEU A 103 7.71 4.31 -7.71
CA LEU A 103 7.77 2.91 -7.34
C LEU A 103 7.85 2.76 -5.81
N ILE A 104 7.11 1.80 -5.27
CA ILE A 104 7.18 1.36 -3.87
C ILE A 104 7.79 -0.04 -3.87
N GLN A 105 8.87 -0.27 -3.11
CA GLN A 105 9.39 -1.62 -2.85
C GLN A 105 8.97 -2.09 -1.47
N ALA A 106 8.32 -3.26 -1.38
CA ALA A 106 7.90 -3.85 -0.13
C ALA A 106 8.99 -4.75 0.46
N PHE A 107 9.14 -4.68 1.79
CA PHE A 107 10.09 -5.46 2.57
C PHE A 107 9.39 -6.15 3.72
N SER A 108 9.69 -7.44 3.89
CA SER A 108 9.31 -8.19 5.07
C SER A 108 10.29 -7.91 6.19
N ILE A 109 9.80 -7.33 7.29
CA ILE A 109 10.61 -6.92 8.44
C ILE A 109 10.53 -7.97 9.54
N LYS A 110 11.67 -8.60 9.82
CA LYS A 110 11.86 -9.58 10.89
C LYS A 110 13.03 -9.22 11.80
N SER A 111 13.90 -8.34 11.34
CA SER A 111 15.10 -7.89 12.04
C SER A 111 15.46 -6.45 11.68
N LYS A 112 16.41 -5.85 12.40
CA LYS A 112 16.95 -4.52 12.09
C LYS A 112 17.68 -4.50 10.74
N GLU A 113 18.32 -5.59 10.36
CA GLU A 113 19.02 -5.76 9.08
C GLU A 113 18.04 -5.67 7.92
N ASP A 114 16.78 -6.10 8.10
CA ASP A 114 15.75 -5.96 7.06
C ASP A 114 15.38 -4.48 6.86
N VAL A 115 15.34 -3.69 7.93
CA VAL A 115 15.09 -2.24 7.85
C VAL A 115 16.26 -1.54 7.14
N GLU A 116 17.51 -1.90 7.45
CA GLU A 116 18.68 -1.32 6.78
C GLU A 116 18.65 -1.65 5.27
N ARG A 117 18.34 -2.90 4.88
CA ARG A 117 18.15 -3.25 3.46
C ARG A 117 17.05 -2.44 2.80
N ALA A 118 15.94 -2.18 3.51
CA ALA A 118 14.86 -1.35 2.98
C ALA A 118 15.31 0.10 2.76
N ARG A 119 16.15 0.65 3.63
CA ARG A 119 16.71 2.01 3.51
C ARG A 119 17.56 2.17 2.25
N GLU A 120 18.27 1.12 1.83
CA GLU A 120 19.16 1.10 0.65
C GLU A 120 18.41 0.93 -0.68
N SER A 121 17.09 0.74 -0.64
CA SER A 121 16.29 0.57 -1.86
C SER A 121 16.39 1.77 -2.80
N VAL A 122 16.52 1.49 -4.11
CA VAL A 122 16.51 2.51 -5.17
C VAL A 122 15.09 2.92 -5.60
N ALA A 123 14.04 2.31 -5.02
CA ALA A 123 12.66 2.73 -5.21
C ALA A 123 12.40 4.10 -4.56
N ASP A 124 11.36 4.81 -5.02
CA ASP A 124 11.01 6.15 -4.50
C ASP A 124 10.47 6.07 -3.07
N TYR A 125 9.71 5.03 -2.80
CA TYR A 125 9.16 4.70 -1.48
C TYR A 125 9.52 3.27 -1.10
N ILE A 126 9.53 3.00 0.20
CA ILE A 126 9.58 1.65 0.74
C ILE A 126 8.29 1.35 1.50
N LEU A 127 7.92 0.08 1.56
CA LEU A 127 6.82 -0.41 2.38
C LEU A 127 7.38 -1.46 3.34
N LEU A 128 7.17 -1.25 4.64
CA LEU A 128 7.58 -2.16 5.70
C LEU A 128 6.38 -3.01 6.11
N ASP A 129 6.45 -4.32 5.88
CA ASP A 129 5.39 -5.29 6.18
C ASP A 129 5.94 -6.39 7.11
N GLN A 130 5.08 -7.03 7.87
CA GLN A 130 5.46 -8.15 8.74
C GLN A 130 5.95 -9.40 7.98
N GLY A 131 5.66 -9.52 6.70
CA GLY A 131 6.26 -10.54 5.83
C GLY A 131 5.46 -11.81 5.59
N SER A 132 4.36 -12.05 6.26
CA SER A 132 3.38 -13.09 5.87
C SER A 132 2.03 -12.41 5.62
N GLY A 133 1.94 -11.68 4.53
CA GLY A 133 0.79 -10.84 4.19
C GLY A 133 -0.55 -11.50 4.51
N GLY A 134 -1.37 -10.84 5.33
CA GLY A 134 -2.72 -11.28 5.65
C GLY A 134 -2.87 -12.16 6.90
N THR A 135 -1.83 -12.39 7.69
CA THR A 135 -1.92 -13.14 8.98
C THR A 135 -2.57 -12.34 10.10
N GLY A 136 -2.59 -11.00 9.98
CA GLY A 136 -3.14 -10.12 11.02
C GLY A 136 -2.21 -9.90 12.22
N GLU A 137 -1.01 -10.50 12.21
CA GLU A 137 -0.02 -10.27 13.26
C GLU A 137 0.72 -8.96 13.03
N VAL A 138 1.04 -8.25 14.08
CA VAL A 138 1.86 -7.02 14.05
C VAL A 138 3.32 -7.41 14.26
N PHE A 139 4.25 -6.90 13.46
CA PHE A 139 5.66 -7.07 13.76
C PHE A 139 6.10 -6.14 14.91
N ASP A 140 7.24 -6.46 15.51
CA ASP A 140 7.82 -5.62 16.56
C ASP A 140 8.20 -4.24 15.99
N TRP A 141 7.38 -3.23 16.25
CA TRP A 141 7.61 -1.86 15.79
C TRP A 141 8.89 -1.22 16.33
N SER A 142 9.46 -1.76 17.42
CA SER A 142 10.75 -1.30 17.92
C SER A 142 11.90 -1.54 16.94
N LEU A 143 11.71 -2.44 15.95
CA LEU A 143 12.67 -2.69 14.88
C LEU A 143 12.76 -1.54 13.87
N VAL A 144 11.68 -0.76 13.69
CA VAL A 144 11.60 0.26 12.63
C VAL A 144 12.63 1.38 12.83
N GLY A 145 12.81 1.85 14.07
CA GLY A 145 13.77 2.91 14.37
C GLY A 145 13.60 4.15 13.47
N GLU A 146 14.70 4.89 13.23
CA GLU A 146 14.73 5.98 12.26
C GLU A 146 14.96 5.44 10.84
N VAL A 147 13.92 5.43 10.00
CA VAL A 147 14.02 4.97 8.61
C VAL A 147 14.75 5.98 7.71
N GLY A 148 14.69 7.28 8.02
CA GLY A 148 15.42 8.34 7.31
C GLY A 148 14.89 8.67 5.90
N ARG A 149 13.77 8.05 5.48
CA ARG A 149 13.10 8.29 4.19
C ARG A 149 11.59 8.03 4.30
N PRO A 150 10.76 8.56 3.36
CA PRO A 150 9.32 8.26 3.36
C PRO A 150 9.04 6.77 3.23
N TYR A 151 8.19 6.22 4.10
CA TYR A 151 7.82 4.81 4.07
C TYR A 151 6.34 4.58 4.35
N PHE A 152 5.82 3.50 3.79
CA PHE A 152 4.52 2.94 4.10
C PHE A 152 4.68 1.91 5.21
N LEU A 153 3.84 1.99 6.23
CA LEU A 153 3.75 0.98 7.26
C LEU A 153 2.58 0.05 6.97
N ALA A 154 2.86 -1.25 6.88
CA ALA A 154 1.90 -2.31 6.64
C ALA A 154 2.05 -3.44 7.68
N GLY A 155 1.27 -4.52 7.55
CA GLY A 155 1.36 -5.71 8.39
C GLY A 155 0.59 -5.58 9.70
N GLY A 156 -0.56 -6.24 9.77
CA GLY A 156 -1.37 -6.33 10.99
C GLY A 156 -1.99 -5.02 11.47
N LEU A 157 -1.97 -3.95 10.65
CA LEU A 157 -2.62 -2.71 11.00
C LEU A 157 -4.14 -2.83 10.89
N GLY A 158 -4.84 -2.35 11.90
CA GLY A 158 -6.28 -2.29 12.01
C GLY A 158 -6.73 -1.09 12.82
N VAL A 159 -8.04 -0.86 12.88
CA VAL A 159 -8.62 0.29 13.59
C VAL A 159 -8.26 0.32 15.08
N GLU A 160 -7.96 -0.85 15.66
CA GLU A 160 -7.61 -1.04 17.07
C GLU A 160 -6.20 -0.56 17.42
N ASN A 161 -5.22 -0.63 16.48
CA ASN A 161 -3.82 -0.30 16.75
C ASN A 161 -3.30 0.87 15.89
N LEU A 162 -4.12 1.37 14.95
CA LEU A 162 -3.70 2.39 13.98
C LEU A 162 -3.25 3.70 14.65
N ARG A 163 -3.93 4.15 15.73
CA ARG A 163 -3.54 5.36 16.47
C ARG A 163 -2.17 5.23 17.13
N GLU A 164 -1.91 4.07 17.73
CA GLU A 164 -0.62 3.77 18.36
C GLU A 164 0.51 3.77 17.32
N ALA A 165 0.29 3.08 16.18
CA ALA A 165 1.24 3.06 15.07
C ALA A 165 1.59 4.45 14.55
N LEU A 166 0.58 5.30 14.33
CA LEU A 166 0.76 6.68 13.87
C LEU A 166 1.55 7.52 14.87
N GLY A 167 1.19 7.44 16.16
CA GLY A 167 1.83 8.21 17.23
C GLY A 167 3.26 7.77 17.55
N MET A 168 3.59 6.49 17.35
CA MET A 168 4.90 5.94 17.66
C MET A 168 5.89 6.05 16.47
N LEU A 169 5.42 5.78 15.26
CA LEU A 169 6.30 5.56 14.10
C LEU A 169 6.30 6.68 13.07
N HIS A 170 5.30 7.56 13.10
CA HIS A 170 5.16 8.69 12.18
C HIS A 170 5.41 8.31 10.70
N PRO A 171 4.78 7.23 10.17
CA PRO A 171 5.01 6.80 8.79
C PRO A 171 4.51 7.84 7.79
N TRP A 172 5.09 7.86 6.58
CA TRP A 172 4.54 8.65 5.46
C TRP A 172 3.12 8.25 5.12
N ALA A 173 2.84 6.95 5.13
CA ALA A 173 1.52 6.39 4.93
C ALA A 173 1.35 5.09 5.71
N VAL A 174 0.12 4.74 6.04
CA VAL A 174 -0.27 3.42 6.53
C VAL A 174 -0.98 2.65 5.43
N ASP A 175 -0.75 1.32 5.35
CA ASP A 175 -1.35 0.43 4.35
C ASP A 175 -2.16 -0.67 5.03
N LEU A 176 -3.48 -0.65 4.86
CA LEU A 176 -4.40 -1.60 5.46
C LEU A 176 -5.07 -2.48 4.40
N SER A 177 -5.21 -3.77 4.70
CA SER A 177 -5.84 -4.72 3.79
C SER A 177 -6.84 -5.65 4.50
N SER A 178 -6.39 -6.78 5.05
CA SER A 178 -7.26 -7.83 5.62
C SER A 178 -8.07 -7.38 6.82
N SER A 179 -7.55 -6.49 7.65
CA SER A 179 -8.24 -5.93 8.82
C SER A 179 -9.51 -5.15 8.47
N LEU A 180 -9.62 -4.69 7.22
CA LEU A 180 -10.78 -3.98 6.70
C LEU A 180 -11.78 -4.91 5.98
N GLU A 181 -11.69 -6.22 6.20
CA GLU A 181 -12.55 -7.22 5.60
C GLU A 181 -13.45 -7.90 6.63
N ILE A 182 -14.68 -8.20 6.21
CA ILE A 182 -15.60 -9.13 6.86
C ILE A 182 -15.89 -10.23 5.83
N ASP A 183 -15.75 -11.48 6.21
CA ASP A 183 -15.94 -12.66 5.35
C ASP A 183 -15.18 -12.57 4.01
N GLY A 184 -13.96 -12.01 4.06
CA GLY A 184 -13.08 -11.87 2.90
C GLY A 184 -13.44 -10.78 1.92
N SER A 185 -14.35 -9.89 2.27
CA SER A 185 -14.80 -8.74 1.49
C SER A 185 -14.57 -7.44 2.25
N LYS A 186 -14.19 -6.37 1.54
CA LYS A 186 -14.02 -5.05 2.14
C LYS A 186 -15.32 -4.59 2.78
N ASP A 187 -15.22 -4.07 3.99
CA ASP A 187 -16.31 -3.48 4.76
C ASP A 187 -16.22 -1.96 4.76
N ALA A 188 -17.26 -1.29 4.29
CA ALA A 188 -17.30 0.17 4.15
C ALA A 188 -17.19 0.90 5.51
N GLY A 189 -17.76 0.32 6.58
CA GLY A 189 -17.69 0.90 7.92
C GLY A 189 -16.26 0.88 8.47
N ARG A 190 -15.54 -0.25 8.32
CA ARG A 190 -14.14 -0.37 8.71
C ARG A 190 -13.22 0.54 7.89
N ILE A 191 -13.45 0.64 6.57
CA ILE A 191 -12.71 1.55 5.71
C ILE A 191 -12.89 2.99 6.20
N ARG A 192 -14.13 3.45 6.41
CA ARG A 192 -14.43 4.79 6.91
C ARG A 192 -13.75 5.04 8.25
N GLN A 193 -13.90 4.11 9.21
CA GLN A 193 -13.30 4.24 10.54
C GLN A 193 -11.77 4.39 10.47
N ALA A 194 -11.09 3.62 9.62
CA ALA A 194 -9.65 3.71 9.44
C ALA A 194 -9.23 5.08 8.86
N VAL A 195 -9.93 5.57 7.84
CA VAL A 195 -9.66 6.89 7.25
C VAL A 195 -9.90 8.00 8.28
N ASP A 196 -10.99 7.95 9.03
CA ASP A 196 -11.32 8.93 10.06
C ASP A 196 -10.23 8.99 11.16
N ILE A 197 -9.68 7.84 11.57
CA ILE A 197 -8.59 7.78 12.54
C ILE A 197 -7.37 8.54 12.02
N VAL A 198 -6.95 8.30 10.77
CA VAL A 198 -5.79 8.98 10.18
C VAL A 198 -6.02 10.49 10.08
N ARG A 199 -7.20 10.93 9.61
CA ARG A 199 -7.54 12.35 9.49
C ARG A 199 -7.63 13.06 10.85
N MET A 200 -8.08 12.37 11.91
CA MET A 200 -8.13 12.93 13.27
C MET A 200 -6.73 13.14 13.87
N GLU A 201 -5.79 12.26 13.60
CA GLU A 201 -4.41 12.45 14.08
C GLU A 201 -3.71 13.62 13.35
N GLU A 202 -3.98 13.83 12.06
CA GLU A 202 -3.49 15.00 11.32
C GLU A 202 -3.91 16.33 11.97
N THR A 203 -5.15 16.44 12.45
CA THR A 203 -5.66 17.67 13.06
C THR A 203 -5.02 18.00 14.43
N LYS A 204 -4.43 17.03 15.10
CA LYS A 204 -3.71 17.24 16.36
C LYS A 204 -2.30 17.79 16.13
N ASP A 205 -1.61 17.33 15.08
CA ASP A 205 -0.25 17.79 14.76
C ASP A 205 -0.22 19.24 14.28
N VAL A 206 -1.28 19.73 13.63
CA VAL A 206 -1.41 21.14 13.17
C VAL A 206 -1.65 22.12 14.33
N LYS A 207 -2.09 21.63 15.50
CA LYS A 207 -2.39 22.47 16.69
C LYS A 207 -1.25 22.51 17.71
N ARG A 208 -0.13 21.85 17.46
CA ARG A 208 1.11 21.89 18.25
C ARG A 208 2.15 22.76 17.56
#